data_2f6b816810fa3f75c6a7ccf4a027b283
#
_entry.id   2f6b816810fa3f75c6a7ccf4a027b283
#
_cell.length_a   1.000
_cell.length_b   1.000
_cell.length_c   1.000
_cell.angle_alpha   90.00
_cell.angle_beta   90.00
_cell.angle_gamma   90.00
#
_symmetry.space_group_name_H-M   'P 1'
#
loop_
_entity.id
_entity.type
_entity.pdbx_description
1 polymer ?
#
loop_
_entity_poly.entity_id
_entity_poly.type
_entity_poly.pdbx_seq_one_letter_code
_entity_poly.pdbx_strand_id
1 'polypeptide(L)'
;YAPEAAERVIQFFKLLVFAQNRWAGKPFVLQLWQEEMIRAFYGVQVLDDEGNWVRYRRFLYNEIPKKNGKTELAAGLGLYHLLADGEAIPDVGIFAVDRENAETLYKAAKYMVEHTAMSQPPHRPMVYCRDSVREIRTRFGGLMKVYSNDVENKHGPSFSAILCDELHAWKGR
;
A
#
# COMPACT_ATOMS: atom_id res chain seq x y z
N TYR A 1 -21.15 7.91 6.98
CA TYR A 1 -19.77 7.89 7.49
C TYR A 1 -19.55 6.65 8.34
N ALA A 2 -18.50 5.88 8.07
CA ALA A 2 -18.13 4.64 8.74
C ALA A 2 -16.75 4.82 9.39
N PRO A 3 -16.69 5.41 10.61
CA PRO A 3 -15.42 5.69 11.28
C PRO A 3 -14.59 4.43 11.52
N GLU A 4 -15.23 3.30 11.74
CA GLU A 4 -14.58 2.01 11.96
C GLU A 4 -13.77 1.54 10.74
N ALA A 5 -14.18 1.89 9.52
CA ALA A 5 -13.43 1.57 8.31
C ALA A 5 -12.10 2.33 8.26
N ALA A 6 -12.10 3.61 8.62
CA ALA A 6 -10.89 4.41 8.71
C ALA A 6 -10.01 3.98 9.90
N GLU A 7 -10.65 3.67 11.03
CA GLU A 7 -9.93 3.25 12.24
C GLU A 7 -9.16 1.93 12.02
N ARG A 8 -9.71 0.98 11.23
CA ARG A 8 -8.97 -0.24 10.86
C ARG A 8 -7.65 0.08 10.16
N VAL A 9 -7.65 1.06 9.25
CA VAL A 9 -6.41 1.50 8.56
C VAL A 9 -5.44 2.12 9.57
N ILE A 10 -5.92 3.02 10.43
CA ILE A 10 -5.10 3.69 11.44
C ILE A 10 -4.48 2.67 12.41
N GLN A 11 -5.26 1.68 12.88
CA GLN A 11 -4.75 0.63 13.74
C GLN A 11 -3.74 -0.28 13.02
N PHE A 12 -3.95 -0.55 11.72
CA PHE A 12 -2.98 -1.29 10.93
C PHE A 12 -1.62 -0.59 10.89
N PHE A 13 -1.58 0.73 10.74
CA PHE A 13 -0.32 1.49 10.77
C PHE A 13 0.43 1.35 12.10
N LYS A 14 -0.25 1.15 13.23
CA LYS A 14 0.41 0.90 14.52
C LYS A 14 1.18 -0.43 14.57
N LEU A 15 0.90 -1.35 13.64
CA LEU A 15 1.64 -2.61 13.51
C LEU A 15 2.90 -2.46 12.65
N LEU A 16 3.07 -1.32 11.96
CA LEU A 16 4.19 -1.06 11.07
C LEU A 16 5.34 -0.36 11.78
N VAL A 17 6.46 -0.33 11.10
CA VAL A 17 7.64 0.45 11.51
C VAL A 17 8.04 1.38 10.37
N PHE A 18 8.68 2.49 10.67
CA PHE A 18 9.31 3.33 9.67
C PHE A 18 10.43 2.55 8.96
N ALA A 19 10.57 2.76 7.65
CA ALA A 19 11.52 2.04 6.81
C ALA A 19 12.78 2.84 6.49
N GLN A 20 12.78 4.16 6.73
CA GLN A 20 13.82 5.04 6.21
C GLN A 20 14.45 5.94 7.27
N ASN A 21 15.69 6.36 6.98
CA ASN A 21 16.44 7.36 7.74
C ASN A 21 16.60 7.00 9.23
N ARG A 22 16.73 8.02 10.08
CA ARG A 22 16.87 7.89 11.55
C ARG A 22 15.66 7.26 12.25
N TRP A 23 14.57 7.08 11.54
CA TRP A 23 13.32 6.52 12.07
C TRP A 23 13.19 5.03 11.78
N ALA A 24 14.02 4.46 10.90
CA ALA A 24 13.97 3.05 10.53
C ALA A 24 13.90 2.13 11.77
N GLY A 25 12.95 1.21 11.75
CA GLY A 25 12.67 0.27 12.84
C GLY A 25 11.88 0.82 14.01
N LYS A 26 11.62 2.14 14.08
CA LYS A 26 10.74 2.72 15.11
C LYS A 26 9.27 2.52 14.73
N PRO A 27 8.35 2.41 15.72
CA PRO A 27 6.92 2.30 15.44
C PRO A 27 6.43 3.40 14.52
N PHE A 28 5.60 3.04 13.53
CA PHE A 28 5.02 3.99 12.60
C PHE A 28 3.93 4.80 13.31
N VAL A 29 4.19 6.06 13.54
CA VAL A 29 3.22 6.98 14.13
C VAL A 29 2.70 7.89 13.03
N LEU A 30 1.41 7.74 12.70
CA LEU A 30 0.74 8.64 11.76
C LEU A 30 0.71 10.06 12.34
N GLN A 31 0.95 11.04 11.49
CA GLN A 31 0.74 12.43 11.80
C GLN A 31 -0.75 12.79 11.64
N LEU A 32 -1.20 13.85 12.31
CA LEU A 32 -2.61 14.25 12.29
C LEU A 32 -3.17 14.38 10.87
N TRP A 33 -2.45 15.04 9.97
CA TRP A 33 -2.89 15.20 8.59
C TRP A 33 -3.01 13.87 7.82
N GLN A 34 -2.18 12.86 8.15
CA GLN A 34 -2.27 11.51 7.58
C GLN A 34 -3.51 10.79 8.09
N GLU A 35 -3.80 10.90 9.38
CA GLU A 35 -5.02 10.33 9.94
C GLU A 35 -6.27 11.00 9.35
N GLU A 36 -6.30 12.32 9.23
CA GLU A 36 -7.41 13.05 8.61
C GLU A 36 -7.64 12.62 7.15
N MET A 37 -6.57 12.47 6.39
CA MET A 37 -6.62 11.96 5.01
C MET A 37 -7.19 10.52 4.97
N ILE A 38 -6.71 9.64 5.85
CA ILE A 38 -7.22 8.26 5.97
C ILE A 38 -8.70 8.27 6.35
N ARG A 39 -9.11 9.09 7.32
CA ARG A 39 -10.52 9.21 7.72
C ARG A 39 -11.40 9.71 6.57
N ALA A 40 -10.93 10.69 5.83
CA ALA A 40 -11.64 11.21 4.69
C ALA A 40 -11.76 10.20 3.55
N PHE A 41 -10.74 9.38 3.32
CA PHE A 41 -10.70 8.43 2.21
C PHE A 41 -11.44 7.12 2.52
N TYR A 42 -11.16 6.51 3.67
CA TYR A 42 -11.70 5.19 4.05
C TYR A 42 -13.02 5.27 4.83
N GLY A 43 -13.25 6.36 5.56
CA GLY A 43 -14.43 6.50 6.42
C GLY A 43 -15.72 6.87 5.69
N VAL A 44 -15.68 7.18 4.39
CA VAL A 44 -16.88 7.45 3.60
C VAL A 44 -17.23 6.23 2.76
N GLN A 45 -18.36 5.62 3.06
CA GLN A 45 -18.87 4.43 2.40
C GLN A 45 -20.25 4.68 1.80
N VAL A 46 -20.60 3.90 0.78
CA VAL A 46 -21.92 3.84 0.13
C VAL A 46 -22.31 2.38 -0.05
N LEU A 47 -23.60 2.14 -0.22
CA LEU A 47 -24.08 0.82 -0.66
C LEU A 47 -23.85 0.68 -2.15
N ASP A 48 -23.34 -0.46 -2.58
CA ASP A 48 -23.33 -0.86 -3.98
C ASP A 48 -24.71 -1.44 -4.41
N ASP A 49 -24.81 -1.84 -5.67
CA ASP A 49 -26.06 -2.39 -6.24
C ASP A 49 -26.43 -3.75 -5.61
N GLU A 50 -25.49 -4.41 -4.94
CA GLU A 50 -25.69 -5.70 -4.26
C GLU A 50 -26.00 -5.51 -2.75
N GLY A 51 -26.00 -4.25 -2.26
CA GLY A 51 -26.26 -3.91 -0.87
C GLY A 51 -25.06 -4.03 0.07
N ASN A 52 -23.84 -4.13 -0.46
CA ASN A 52 -22.62 -4.14 0.32
C ASN A 52 -22.12 -2.73 0.59
N TRP A 53 -21.59 -2.49 1.79
CA TRP A 53 -20.88 -1.25 2.10
C TRP A 53 -19.52 -1.21 1.44
N VAL A 54 -19.35 -0.31 0.46
CA VAL A 54 -18.08 -0.13 -0.27
C VAL A 54 -17.55 1.29 -0.09
N ARG A 55 -16.25 1.44 -0.23
CA ARG A 55 -15.60 2.75 -0.16
C ARG A 55 -16.11 3.66 -1.28
N TYR A 56 -16.61 4.84 -0.93
CA TYR A 56 -17.10 5.82 -1.90
C TYR A 56 -15.98 6.39 -2.77
N ARG A 57 -14.87 6.78 -2.12
CA ARG A 57 -13.71 7.35 -2.81
C ARG A 57 -12.80 6.23 -3.29
N ARG A 58 -12.56 6.17 -4.61
CA ARG A 58 -11.68 5.17 -5.23
C ARG A 58 -10.32 5.72 -5.59
N PHE A 59 -10.18 7.06 -5.61
CA PHE A 59 -8.93 7.74 -5.96
C PHE A 59 -8.50 8.63 -4.81
N LEU A 60 -7.22 8.50 -4.45
CA LEU A 60 -6.54 9.35 -3.48
C LEU A 60 -5.34 9.99 -4.18
N TYR A 61 -5.43 11.29 -4.44
CA TYR A 61 -4.32 12.10 -4.94
C TYR A 61 -3.68 12.85 -3.76
N ASN A 62 -2.40 12.60 -3.53
CA ASN A 62 -1.67 13.17 -2.40
C ASN A 62 -0.46 13.94 -2.90
N GLU A 63 -0.54 15.26 -2.87
CA GLU A 63 0.55 16.17 -3.23
C GLU A 63 1.10 16.83 -1.97
N ILE A 64 2.30 16.41 -1.59
CA ILE A 64 2.99 16.91 -0.40
C ILE A 64 4.46 17.19 -0.71
N PRO A 65 5.10 18.15 -0.01
CA PRO A 65 6.52 18.46 -0.21
C PRO A 65 7.42 17.24 0.00
N LYS A 66 8.59 17.25 -0.61
CA LYS A 66 9.60 16.21 -0.43
C LYS A 66 9.96 16.03 1.05
N LYS A 67 10.31 14.80 1.44
CA LYS A 67 10.73 14.40 2.80
C LYS A 67 9.62 14.40 3.87
N ASN A 68 8.35 14.42 3.46
CA ASN A 68 7.21 14.30 4.38
C ASN A 68 6.63 12.87 4.47
N GLY A 69 7.42 11.83 4.18
CA GLY A 69 7.03 10.44 4.38
C GLY A 69 6.04 9.87 3.36
N LYS A 70 5.90 10.50 2.16
CA LYS A 70 4.96 10.05 1.11
C LYS A 70 5.14 8.59 0.75
N THR A 71 6.37 8.17 0.49
CA THR A 71 6.69 6.79 0.07
C THR A 71 6.37 5.77 1.16
N GLU A 72 6.70 6.08 2.42
CA GLU A 72 6.42 5.19 3.55
C GLU A 72 4.91 5.09 3.82
N LEU A 73 4.18 6.20 3.70
CA LEU A 73 2.72 6.21 3.80
C LEU A 73 2.09 5.35 2.69
N ALA A 74 2.53 5.53 1.44
CA ALA A 74 2.06 4.74 0.31
C ALA A 74 2.39 3.24 0.48
N ALA A 75 3.58 2.91 0.96
CA ALA A 75 3.97 1.54 1.26
C ALA A 75 3.07 0.90 2.33
N GLY A 76 2.79 1.63 3.41
CA GLY A 76 1.87 1.18 4.47
C GLY A 76 0.45 0.99 3.97
N LEU A 77 -0.08 1.89 3.13
CA LEU A 77 -1.39 1.72 2.50
C LEU A 77 -1.42 0.51 1.56
N GLY A 78 -0.37 0.29 0.78
CA GLY A 78 -0.25 -0.91 -0.06
C GLY A 78 -0.27 -2.21 0.75
N LEU A 79 0.44 -2.25 1.86
CA LEU A 79 0.42 -3.39 2.78
C LEU A 79 -0.95 -3.58 3.44
N TYR A 80 -1.67 -2.49 3.75
CA TYR A 80 -3.04 -2.57 4.24
C TYR A 80 -3.96 -3.25 3.22
N HIS A 81 -3.91 -2.82 1.96
CA HIS A 81 -4.69 -3.45 0.88
C HIS A 81 -4.30 -4.91 0.62
N LEU A 82 -3.03 -5.25 0.81
CA LEU A 82 -2.55 -6.62 0.66
C LEU A 82 -3.03 -7.55 1.79
N LEU A 83 -3.23 -7.03 3.02
CA LEU A 83 -3.33 -7.86 4.22
C LEU A 83 -4.64 -7.69 5.01
N ALA A 84 -5.29 -6.54 4.92
CA ALA A 84 -6.31 -6.16 5.88
C ALA A 84 -7.58 -5.49 5.29
N ASP A 85 -7.62 -5.26 3.98
CA ASP A 85 -8.76 -4.59 3.31
C ASP A 85 -9.96 -5.54 3.07
N GLY A 86 -9.80 -6.85 3.34
CA GLY A 86 -10.87 -7.83 3.26
C GLY A 86 -10.98 -8.59 1.93
N GLU A 87 -10.15 -8.28 0.95
CA GLU A 87 -10.05 -9.03 -0.30
C GLU A 87 -9.49 -10.44 -0.07
N ALA A 88 -10.07 -11.44 -0.70
CA ALA A 88 -9.65 -12.83 -0.52
C ALA A 88 -8.27 -13.11 -1.16
N ILE A 89 -8.04 -12.60 -2.36
CA ILE A 89 -6.77 -12.72 -3.10
C ILE A 89 -6.41 -11.34 -3.65
N PRO A 90 -5.90 -10.43 -2.81
CA PRO A 90 -5.59 -9.07 -3.22
C PRO A 90 -4.42 -9.01 -4.20
N ASP A 91 -4.54 -8.17 -5.23
CA ASP A 91 -3.47 -7.82 -6.15
C ASP A 91 -3.19 -6.31 -6.06
N VAL A 92 -2.00 -5.94 -5.60
CA VAL A 92 -1.60 -4.56 -5.39
C VAL A 92 -0.49 -4.19 -6.37
N GLY A 93 -0.79 -3.31 -7.31
CA GLY A 93 0.17 -2.83 -8.30
C GLY A 93 0.97 -1.62 -7.82
N ILE A 94 2.29 -1.65 -7.96
CA ILE A 94 3.17 -0.48 -7.77
C ILE A 94 3.62 -0.01 -9.14
N PHE A 95 3.32 1.25 -9.44
CA PHE A 95 3.69 1.90 -10.70
C PHE A 95 4.45 3.20 -10.41
N ALA A 96 5.51 3.46 -11.17
CA ALA A 96 6.23 4.73 -11.16
C ALA A 96 6.77 5.02 -12.57
N VAL A 97 7.23 6.26 -12.78
CA VAL A 97 7.80 6.70 -14.07
C VAL A 97 8.99 5.84 -14.47
N ASP A 98 9.83 5.52 -13.51
CA ASP A 98 10.98 4.68 -13.70
C ASP A 98 11.05 3.56 -12.66
N ARG A 99 11.90 2.61 -12.96
CA ARG A 99 12.10 1.41 -12.13
C ARG A 99 12.69 1.73 -10.76
N GLU A 100 13.50 2.77 -10.66
CA GLU A 100 14.20 3.14 -9.43
C GLU A 100 13.23 3.73 -8.40
N ASN A 101 12.31 4.59 -8.85
CA ASN A 101 11.25 5.14 -8.00
C ASN A 101 10.29 4.06 -7.50
N ALA A 102 9.85 3.15 -8.39
CA ALA A 102 9.02 2.01 -7.98
C ALA A 102 9.73 1.08 -6.99
N GLU A 103 11.05 0.90 -7.15
CA GLU A 103 11.88 0.11 -6.24
C GLU A 103 11.97 0.74 -4.84
N THR A 104 11.96 2.06 -4.75
CA THR A 104 12.00 2.76 -3.46
C THR A 104 10.77 2.46 -2.62
N LEU A 105 9.58 2.45 -3.23
CA LEU A 105 8.33 2.09 -2.57
C LEU A 105 8.34 0.60 -2.17
N TYR A 106 8.77 -0.29 -3.07
CA TYR A 106 8.92 -1.71 -2.77
C TYR A 106 9.87 -1.95 -1.58
N LYS A 107 11.04 -1.30 -1.54
CA LYS A 107 12.01 -1.41 -0.45
C LYS A 107 11.43 -0.96 0.89
N ALA A 108 10.63 0.11 0.89
CA ALA A 108 9.96 0.57 2.10
C ALA A 108 8.95 -0.47 2.60
N ALA A 109 8.09 -1.00 1.73
CA ALA A 109 7.14 -2.04 2.07
C ALA A 109 7.82 -3.33 2.55
N LYS A 110 8.88 -3.77 1.85
CA LYS A 110 9.70 -4.93 2.24
C LYS A 110 10.28 -4.75 3.64
N TYR A 111 10.88 -3.60 3.92
CA TYR A 111 11.46 -3.32 5.24
C TYR A 111 10.40 -3.44 6.35
N MET A 112 9.20 -2.87 6.12
CA MET A 112 8.08 -2.98 7.07
C MET A 112 7.70 -4.44 7.32
N VAL A 113 7.63 -5.27 6.27
CA VAL A 113 7.34 -6.70 6.40
C VAL A 113 8.41 -7.41 7.22
N GLU A 114 9.68 -7.22 6.88
CA GLU A 114 10.81 -7.94 7.50
C GLU A 114 11.04 -7.58 8.97
N HIS A 115 10.66 -6.36 9.39
CA HIS A 115 10.87 -5.86 10.74
C HIS A 115 9.60 -5.85 11.61
N THR A 116 8.58 -6.58 11.19
CA THR A 116 7.33 -6.74 11.97
C THR A 116 6.93 -8.22 12.08
N ALA A 117 5.86 -8.48 12.81
CA ALA A 117 5.34 -9.84 12.97
C ALA A 117 4.84 -10.50 11.67
N MET A 118 4.73 -9.75 10.56
CA MET A 118 4.26 -10.28 9.27
C MET A 118 5.19 -11.35 8.69
N SER A 119 6.50 -11.25 8.96
CA SER A 119 7.52 -12.23 8.54
C SER A 119 7.71 -13.38 9.51
N GLN A 120 6.93 -13.43 10.59
CA GLN A 120 7.07 -14.45 11.64
C GLN A 120 5.99 -15.54 11.55
N PRO A 121 6.28 -16.78 11.98
CA PRO A 121 7.64 -17.30 12.26
C PRO A 121 8.43 -17.51 10.95
N PRO A 122 9.77 -17.40 10.96
CA PRO A 122 10.60 -17.40 9.75
C PRO A 122 10.44 -18.63 8.84
N HIS A 123 10.16 -19.80 9.41
CA HIS A 123 9.96 -21.04 8.66
C HIS A 123 8.55 -21.17 8.05
N ARG A 124 7.59 -20.30 8.44
CA ARG A 124 6.23 -20.27 7.90
C ARG A 124 5.66 -18.84 7.96
N PRO A 125 6.28 -17.87 7.28
CA PRO A 125 5.84 -16.49 7.35
C PRO A 125 4.44 -16.33 6.73
N MET A 126 3.68 -15.38 7.25
CA MET A 126 2.42 -14.96 6.64
C MET A 126 2.67 -14.21 5.33
N VAL A 127 3.75 -13.43 5.32
CA VAL A 127 4.18 -12.60 4.18
C VAL A 127 5.66 -12.87 3.91
N TYR A 128 6.03 -12.97 2.65
CA TYR A 128 7.41 -13.14 2.21
C TYR A 128 7.74 -12.30 0.99
N CYS A 129 9.00 -11.87 0.88
CA CYS A 129 9.49 -11.00 -0.18
C CYS A 129 10.33 -11.79 -1.19
N ARG A 130 10.19 -11.44 -2.48
CA ARG A 130 10.96 -12.01 -3.59
C ARG A 130 11.67 -10.88 -4.35
N ASP A 131 12.91 -10.60 -3.97
CA ASP A 131 13.67 -9.45 -4.48
C ASP A 131 13.94 -9.51 -5.98
N SER A 132 14.22 -10.69 -6.51
CA SER A 132 14.51 -10.87 -7.94
C SER A 132 13.41 -10.36 -8.87
N VAL A 133 12.18 -10.42 -8.41
CA VAL A 133 10.97 -10.01 -9.16
C VAL A 133 10.21 -8.86 -8.50
N ARG A 134 10.73 -8.31 -7.40
CA ARG A 134 10.12 -7.22 -6.60
C ARG A 134 8.67 -7.49 -6.23
N GLU A 135 8.45 -8.65 -5.61
CA GLU A 135 7.14 -9.10 -5.15
C GLU A 135 7.11 -9.27 -3.64
N ILE A 136 6.00 -8.88 -3.04
CA ILE A 136 5.62 -9.23 -1.68
C ILE A 136 4.38 -10.11 -1.80
N ARG A 137 4.43 -11.32 -1.26
CA ARG A 137 3.36 -12.31 -1.38
C ARG A 137 2.85 -12.72 -0.02
N THR A 138 1.54 -12.96 0.05
CA THR A 138 0.95 -13.63 1.20
C THR A 138 0.89 -15.14 0.94
N ARG A 139 0.91 -15.93 2.00
CA ARG A 139 0.70 -17.38 1.88
C ARG A 139 -0.71 -17.77 1.40
N PHE A 140 -1.64 -16.83 1.35
CA PHE A 140 -3.02 -17.01 0.89
C PHE A 140 -3.24 -16.60 -0.56
N GLY A 141 -2.17 -16.25 -1.29
CA GLY A 141 -2.22 -15.92 -2.72
C GLY A 141 -2.19 -14.43 -3.04
N GLY A 142 -2.28 -13.55 -2.05
CA GLY A 142 -2.18 -12.10 -2.27
C GLY A 142 -0.80 -11.71 -2.81
N LEU A 143 -0.77 -10.69 -3.67
CA LEU A 143 0.42 -10.21 -4.35
C LEU A 143 0.50 -8.68 -4.31
N MET A 144 1.66 -8.15 -3.95
CA MET A 144 2.04 -6.77 -4.19
C MET A 144 3.29 -6.75 -5.06
N LYS A 145 3.26 -6.06 -6.19
CA LYS A 145 4.32 -6.17 -7.20
C LYS A 145 4.60 -4.84 -7.89
N VAL A 146 5.88 -4.63 -8.22
CA VAL A 146 6.32 -3.55 -9.11
C VAL A 146 6.07 -3.94 -10.56
N TYR A 147 5.34 -3.10 -11.26
CA TYR A 147 5.09 -3.19 -12.70
C TYR A 147 5.91 -2.14 -13.44
N SER A 148 6.47 -2.53 -14.59
CA SER A 148 7.11 -1.59 -15.51
C SER A 148 6.06 -0.89 -16.38
N ASN A 149 6.39 0.30 -16.90
CA ASN A 149 5.52 1.09 -17.77
C ASN A 149 5.14 0.43 -19.11
N ASP A 150 5.70 -0.75 -19.46
CA ASP A 150 5.32 -1.52 -20.65
C ASP A 150 3.93 -2.17 -20.49
N VAL A 151 2.93 -1.33 -20.20
CA VAL A 151 1.55 -1.78 -19.95
C VAL A 151 0.82 -2.14 -21.26
N GLU A 152 1.38 -1.82 -22.41
CA GLU A 152 0.71 -1.98 -23.73
C GLU A 152 0.28 -3.42 -24.05
N ASN A 153 0.79 -4.44 -23.35
CA ASN A 153 0.48 -5.85 -23.62
C ASN A 153 -0.11 -6.62 -22.43
N LYS A 154 -0.56 -5.95 -21.37
CA LYS A 154 -1.11 -6.65 -20.20
C LYS A 154 -2.61 -6.38 -20.04
N HIS A 155 -3.42 -7.02 -20.89
CA HIS A 155 -4.79 -7.26 -20.56
C HIS A 155 -4.83 -8.18 -19.34
N GLY A 156 -5.18 -7.64 -18.16
CA GLY A 156 -5.59 -8.54 -17.23
C GLY A 156 -5.54 -8.49 -15.73
N PRO A 157 -4.60 -7.94 -14.98
CA PRO A 157 -4.76 -8.04 -13.53
C PRO A 157 -5.94 -7.18 -13.06
N SER A 158 -6.85 -7.79 -12.32
CA SER A 158 -7.87 -7.05 -11.57
C SER A 158 -7.23 -6.58 -10.28
N PHE A 159 -6.70 -5.35 -10.28
CA PHE A 159 -6.05 -4.80 -9.11
C PHE A 159 -7.05 -4.43 -8.00
N SER A 160 -6.80 -4.90 -6.79
CA SER A 160 -7.47 -4.43 -5.58
C SER A 160 -7.04 -3.00 -5.21
N ALA A 161 -5.78 -2.68 -5.46
CA ALA A 161 -5.23 -1.33 -5.31
C ALA A 161 -4.07 -1.07 -6.27
N ILE A 162 -3.91 0.20 -6.66
CA ILE A 162 -2.80 0.68 -7.48
C ILE A 162 -2.13 1.85 -6.76
N LEU A 163 -0.82 1.74 -6.60
CA LEU A 163 0.03 2.78 -6.03
C LEU A 163 0.85 3.41 -7.15
N CYS A 164 0.61 4.69 -7.43
CA CYS A 164 1.35 5.46 -8.41
C CYS A 164 2.25 6.48 -7.71
N ASP A 165 3.55 6.43 -7.92
CA ASP A 165 4.48 7.43 -7.38
C ASP A 165 4.96 8.38 -8.48
N GLU A 166 5.25 9.65 -8.09
CA GLU A 166 5.78 10.71 -8.96
C GLU A 166 4.94 10.95 -10.24
N LEU A 167 3.60 11.00 -10.11
CA LEU A 167 2.68 11.17 -11.25
C LEU A 167 3.00 12.39 -12.12
N HIS A 168 3.55 13.48 -11.54
CA HIS A 168 3.93 14.69 -12.28
C HIS A 168 5.02 14.45 -13.32
N ALA A 169 5.82 13.41 -13.16
CA ALA A 169 6.88 13.04 -14.09
C ALA A 169 6.41 12.11 -15.23
N TRP A 170 5.15 11.64 -15.17
CA TRP A 170 4.57 10.79 -16.21
C TRP A 170 4.29 11.65 -17.44
N LYS A 171 5.04 11.40 -18.54
CA LYS A 171 4.80 12.09 -19.80
C LYS A 171 3.51 11.55 -20.40
N GLY A 172 2.52 12.43 -20.57
CA GLY A 172 1.34 12.11 -21.38
C GLY A 172 1.80 11.79 -22.82
N ARG A 173 1.25 10.74 -23.37
CA ARG A 173 1.30 10.49 -24.82
C ARG A 173 0.15 11.20 -25.50
#